data_304bf7a9d4bc31f383f6f3671d2da9f5
#
_entry.id   304bf7a9d4bc31f383f6f3671d2da9f5
#
_cell.length_a   1.000
_cell.length_b   1.000
_cell.length_c   1.000
_cell.angle_alpha   90.00
_cell.angle_beta   90.00
_cell.angle_gamma   90.00
#
_symmetry.space_group_name_H-M   'P 1'
#
loop_
_entity.id
_entity.type
_entity.pdbx_description
1 polymer ?
#
loop_
_entity_poly.entity_id
_entity_poly.type
_entity_poly.pdbx_seq_one_letter_code
_entity_poly.pdbx_strand_id
1 'polypeptide(L)'
;MQIKLIALEDTQQIAVEIAKVLQPGTVICLVGDLGAGKTTFTQYLCEALGVTEYVTSPTFNLMNTYTGQLNNAPVEIYHFDVYRIFDEDELIEIGFDEFLFGKGISIVEWANQVPSLLPDKRIWIDLHFNDKGERIMTLQGVSID
;
A
#
# COMPACT_ATOMS: atom_id res chain seq x y z
N MET A 1 -5.48 9.60 -12.32
CA MET A 1 -6.91 9.53 -11.99
C MET A 1 -7.12 10.04 -10.57
N GLN A 2 -8.09 10.93 -10.38
CA GLN A 2 -8.46 11.43 -9.05
C GLN A 2 -9.85 10.92 -8.69
N ILE A 3 -9.99 10.49 -7.43
CA ILE A 3 -11.25 9.97 -6.91
C ILE A 3 -11.55 10.68 -5.59
N LYS A 4 -12.77 11.19 -5.47
CA LYS A 4 -13.23 11.80 -4.23
C LYS A 4 -13.83 10.72 -3.33
N LEU A 5 -13.33 10.63 -2.11
CA LEU A 5 -13.78 9.64 -1.13
C LEU A 5 -14.73 10.33 -0.15
N ILE A 6 -16.02 10.00 -0.23
CA ILE A 6 -17.05 10.61 0.61
C ILE A 6 -17.25 9.78 1.88
N ALA A 7 -17.25 8.46 1.75
CA ALA A 7 -17.47 7.52 2.86
C ALA A 7 -16.44 6.42 2.85
N LEU A 8 -16.34 5.65 3.94
CA LEU A 8 -15.43 4.50 4.03
C LEU A 8 -15.71 3.46 2.95
N GLU A 9 -16.97 3.31 2.56
CA GLU A 9 -17.35 2.38 1.50
C GLU A 9 -16.68 2.72 0.17
N ASP A 10 -16.41 3.99 -0.08
CA ASP A 10 -15.70 4.42 -1.30
C ASP A 10 -14.27 3.89 -1.29
N THR A 11 -13.59 4.00 -0.15
CA THR A 11 -12.24 3.46 0.00
C THR A 11 -12.23 1.95 -0.16
N GLN A 12 -13.20 1.27 0.46
CA GLN A 12 -13.34 -0.18 0.36
C GLN A 12 -13.55 -0.62 -1.09
N GLN A 13 -14.43 0.07 -1.81
CA GLN A 13 -14.73 -0.28 -3.21
C GLN A 13 -13.49 -0.14 -4.09
N ILE A 14 -12.73 0.93 -3.90
CA ILE A 14 -11.50 1.15 -4.67
C ILE A 14 -10.47 0.08 -4.35
N ALA A 15 -10.32 -0.29 -3.08
CA ALA A 15 -9.41 -1.36 -2.67
C ALA A 15 -9.78 -2.69 -3.35
N VAL A 16 -11.07 -3.01 -3.44
CA VAL A 16 -11.54 -4.21 -4.13
C VAL A 16 -11.18 -4.16 -5.63
N GLU A 17 -11.40 -3.01 -6.27
CA GLU A 17 -11.09 -2.86 -7.69
C GLU A 17 -9.58 -2.98 -7.96
N ILE A 18 -8.75 -2.41 -7.09
CA ILE A 18 -7.29 -2.53 -7.21
C ILE A 18 -6.88 -3.99 -7.02
N ALA A 19 -7.44 -4.67 -6.01
CA ALA A 19 -7.11 -6.06 -5.74
C ALA A 19 -7.33 -6.95 -6.96
N LYS A 20 -8.35 -6.66 -7.78
CA LYS A 20 -8.66 -7.44 -8.97
C LYS A 20 -7.59 -7.36 -10.06
N VAL A 21 -6.80 -6.31 -10.08
CA VAL A 21 -5.80 -6.08 -11.14
C VAL A 21 -4.36 -6.31 -10.68
N LEU A 22 -4.17 -6.72 -9.42
CA LEU A 22 -2.83 -6.99 -8.91
C LEU A 22 -2.25 -8.27 -9.51
N GLN A 23 -0.92 -8.28 -9.62
CA GLN A 23 -0.15 -9.41 -10.10
C GLN A 23 0.98 -9.69 -9.12
N PRO A 24 1.53 -10.94 -9.10
CA PRO A 24 2.70 -11.23 -8.28
C PRO A 24 3.82 -10.22 -8.56
N GLY A 25 4.42 -9.70 -7.49
CA GLY A 25 5.50 -8.72 -7.61
C GLY A 25 5.05 -7.27 -7.65
N THR A 26 3.75 -6.98 -7.57
CA THR A 26 3.27 -5.60 -7.58
C THR A 26 3.70 -4.86 -6.32
N VAL A 27 4.20 -3.64 -6.50
CA VAL A 27 4.55 -2.74 -5.40
C VAL A 27 3.55 -1.59 -5.37
N ILE A 28 2.93 -1.39 -4.20
CA ILE A 28 1.96 -0.32 -3.98
C ILE A 28 2.58 0.68 -3.02
N CYS A 29 2.70 1.93 -3.47
CA CYS A 29 3.26 3.02 -2.68
C CYS A 29 2.13 3.92 -2.19
N LEU A 30 2.01 4.07 -0.88
CA LEU A 30 0.99 4.91 -0.25
C LEU A 30 1.65 6.15 0.32
N VAL A 31 1.18 7.31 -0.12
CA VAL A 31 1.65 8.60 0.39
C VAL A 31 0.46 9.44 0.82
N GLY A 32 0.72 10.47 1.60
CA GLY A 32 -0.32 11.37 2.08
C GLY A 32 -0.09 11.77 3.51
N ASP A 33 -0.90 12.70 3.99
CA ASP A 33 -0.78 13.25 5.33
C ASP A 33 -1.12 12.21 6.40
N LEU A 34 -0.61 12.43 7.60
CA LEU A 34 -0.97 11.62 8.76
C LEU A 34 -2.49 11.67 8.95
N GLY A 35 -3.10 10.52 9.11
CA GLY A 35 -4.55 10.43 9.27
C GLY A 35 -5.35 10.49 7.97
N ALA A 36 -4.69 10.50 6.81
CA ALA A 36 -5.38 10.57 5.52
C ALA A 36 -6.03 9.24 5.10
N GLY A 37 -5.76 8.14 5.80
CA GLY A 37 -6.42 6.86 5.54
C GLY A 37 -5.55 5.80 4.89
N LYS A 38 -4.22 5.94 4.94
CA LYS A 38 -3.30 4.97 4.34
C LYS A 38 -3.45 3.58 4.96
N THR A 39 -3.49 3.50 6.29
CA THR A 39 -3.65 2.23 6.99
C THR A 39 -5.03 1.64 6.75
N THR A 40 -6.07 2.49 6.73
CA THR A 40 -7.43 2.04 6.43
C THR A 40 -7.53 1.44 5.03
N PHE A 41 -6.91 2.09 4.05
CA PHE A 41 -6.85 1.54 2.69
C PHE A 41 -6.14 0.18 2.68
N THR A 42 -5.01 0.07 3.38
CA THR A 42 -4.26 -1.18 3.47
C THR A 42 -5.12 -2.30 4.08
N GLN A 43 -5.89 -1.99 5.11
CA GLN A 43 -6.79 -2.95 5.74
C GLN A 43 -7.84 -3.48 4.74
N TYR A 44 -8.47 -2.59 3.99
CA TYR A 44 -9.46 -2.99 2.98
C TYR A 44 -8.82 -3.77 1.83
N LEU A 45 -7.63 -3.37 1.40
CA LEU A 45 -6.93 -4.09 0.34
C LEU A 45 -6.57 -5.51 0.78
N CYS A 46 -6.04 -5.67 1.99
CA CYS A 46 -5.70 -6.99 2.54
C CYS A 46 -6.96 -7.84 2.69
N GLU A 47 -8.06 -7.26 3.15
CA GLU A 47 -9.34 -7.97 3.24
C GLU A 47 -9.78 -8.46 1.86
N ALA A 48 -9.67 -7.61 0.84
CA ALA A 48 -10.02 -7.99 -0.53
C ALA A 48 -9.10 -9.09 -1.08
N LEU A 49 -7.87 -9.20 -0.56
CA LEU A 49 -6.93 -10.25 -0.92
C LEU A 49 -7.08 -11.50 -0.04
N GLY A 50 -8.11 -11.57 0.79
CA GLY A 50 -8.39 -12.76 1.56
C GLY A 50 -7.60 -12.92 2.85
N VAL A 51 -6.93 -11.86 3.33
CA VAL A 51 -6.23 -11.89 4.61
C VAL A 51 -7.26 -11.97 5.74
N THR A 52 -7.12 -12.95 6.62
CA THR A 52 -8.03 -13.16 7.75
C THR A 52 -7.47 -12.61 9.05
N GLU A 53 -6.19 -12.25 9.07
CA GLU A 53 -5.53 -11.69 10.24
C GLU A 53 -5.91 -10.22 10.40
N TYR A 54 -5.74 -9.70 11.63
CA TYR A 54 -5.95 -8.28 11.88
C TYR A 54 -4.77 -7.48 11.34
N VAL A 55 -5.05 -6.58 10.41
CA VAL A 55 -4.02 -5.76 9.76
C VAL A 55 -3.81 -4.47 10.53
N THR A 56 -2.57 -4.25 10.99
CA THR A 56 -2.18 -3.04 11.72
C THR A 56 -0.98 -2.41 11.04
N SER A 57 -0.74 -1.13 11.37
CA SER A 57 0.49 -0.47 10.92
C SER A 57 1.70 -1.06 11.64
N PRO A 58 2.81 -1.38 10.93
CA PRO A 58 4.01 -1.95 11.56
C PRO A 58 4.83 -0.85 12.26
N THR A 59 4.44 -0.49 13.47
CA THR A 59 4.98 0.66 14.19
C THR A 59 6.42 0.47 14.64
N PHE A 60 6.80 -0.75 15.06
CA PHE A 60 8.11 -1.00 15.65
C PHE A 60 9.01 -1.86 14.78
N ASN A 61 8.44 -2.68 13.90
CA ASN A 61 9.19 -3.68 13.14
C ASN A 61 9.44 -3.29 11.68
N LEU A 62 9.00 -2.11 11.26
CA LEU A 62 9.05 -1.61 9.88
C LEU A 62 8.23 -2.45 8.89
N MET A 63 7.99 -3.73 9.15
CA MET A 63 7.28 -4.61 8.23
C MET A 63 6.40 -5.62 8.98
N ASN A 64 5.19 -5.81 8.49
CA ASN A 64 4.33 -6.94 8.85
C ASN A 64 4.13 -7.80 7.60
N THR A 65 3.97 -9.10 7.81
CA THR A 65 3.75 -10.06 6.72
C THR A 65 2.42 -10.75 6.89
N TYR A 66 1.66 -10.86 5.81
CA TYR A 66 0.38 -11.55 5.81
C TYR A 66 0.33 -12.51 4.63
N THR A 67 -0.53 -13.52 4.71
CA THR A 67 -0.79 -14.41 3.60
C THR A 67 -2.20 -14.17 3.10
N GLY A 68 -2.34 -13.86 1.82
CA GLY A 68 -3.63 -13.66 1.15
C GLY A 68 -3.78 -14.61 -0.01
N GLN A 69 -4.71 -14.27 -0.90
CA GLN A 69 -5.00 -15.05 -2.10
C GLN A 69 -4.97 -14.12 -3.30
N LEU A 70 -4.31 -14.55 -4.36
CA LEU A 70 -4.26 -13.83 -5.62
C LEU A 70 -4.49 -14.84 -6.74
N ASN A 71 -5.56 -14.65 -7.52
CA ASN A 71 -5.93 -15.58 -8.60
C ASN A 71 -6.05 -17.04 -8.11
N ASN A 72 -6.68 -17.22 -6.93
CA ASN A 72 -6.91 -18.51 -6.29
C ASN A 72 -5.64 -19.24 -5.85
N ALA A 73 -4.54 -18.50 -5.70
CA ALA A 73 -3.28 -19.04 -5.18
C ALA A 73 -2.80 -18.20 -4.00
N PRO A 74 -2.14 -18.81 -2.99
CA PRO A 74 -1.60 -18.05 -1.88
C PRO A 74 -0.58 -17.02 -2.35
N VAL A 75 -0.60 -15.84 -1.73
CA VAL A 75 0.38 -14.79 -2.00
C VAL A 75 0.82 -14.17 -0.68
N GLU A 76 2.13 -13.91 -0.55
CA GLU A 76 2.65 -13.19 0.59
C GLU A 76 2.45 -11.69 0.39
N ILE A 77 2.07 -11.00 1.46
CA ILE A 77 1.83 -9.56 1.44
C ILE A 77 2.76 -8.94 2.47
N TYR A 78 3.58 -7.99 2.02
CA TYR A 78 4.57 -7.30 2.86
C TYR A 78 4.10 -5.86 3.06
N HIS A 79 3.78 -5.51 4.29
CA HIS A 79 3.31 -4.17 4.64
C HIS A 79 4.42 -3.43 5.38
N PHE A 80 4.96 -2.38 4.75
CA PHE A 80 6.03 -1.55 5.31
C PHE A 80 5.47 -0.20 5.71
N ASP A 81 5.98 0.35 6.82
CA ASP A 81 5.76 1.74 7.20
C ASP A 81 7.13 2.36 7.47
N VAL A 82 7.55 3.27 6.60
CA VAL A 82 8.88 3.86 6.66
C VAL A 82 8.88 5.28 7.21
N TYR A 83 7.80 5.66 7.90
CA TYR A 83 7.64 7.01 8.45
C TYR A 83 8.80 7.43 9.37
N ARG A 84 9.27 6.50 10.22
CA ARG A 84 10.31 6.78 11.23
C ARG A 84 11.69 6.34 10.81
N ILE A 85 11.90 6.06 9.53
CA ILE A 85 13.23 5.65 9.08
C ILE A 85 14.17 6.86 9.09
N PHE A 86 15.38 6.67 9.63
CA PHE A 86 16.39 7.72 9.65
C PHE A 86 17.33 7.61 8.45
N ASP A 87 17.58 6.38 7.99
CA ASP A 87 18.55 6.09 6.97
C ASP A 87 18.03 4.94 6.12
N GLU A 88 18.15 5.07 4.80
CA GLU A 88 17.72 4.02 3.87
C GLU A 88 18.47 2.70 4.11
N ASP A 89 19.68 2.76 4.67
CA ASP A 89 20.46 1.55 5.02
C ASP A 89 19.71 0.64 6.00
N GLU A 90 18.87 1.20 6.87
CA GLU A 90 18.07 0.39 7.79
C GLU A 90 17.14 -0.54 7.04
N LEU A 91 16.57 -0.07 5.93
CA LEU A 91 15.68 -0.88 5.10
C LEU A 91 16.45 -1.91 4.30
N ILE A 92 17.61 -1.53 3.78
CA ILE A 92 18.47 -2.45 3.03
C ILE A 92 18.88 -3.62 3.91
N GLU A 93 19.20 -3.37 5.17
CA GLU A 93 19.61 -4.40 6.13
C GLU A 93 18.52 -5.45 6.39
N ILE A 94 17.24 -5.07 6.35
CA ILE A 94 16.14 -6.03 6.54
C ILE A 94 15.73 -6.73 5.25
N GLY A 95 16.38 -6.42 4.12
CA GLY A 95 16.08 -7.04 2.84
C GLY A 95 14.94 -6.39 2.08
N PHE A 96 14.70 -5.10 2.30
CA PHE A 96 13.61 -4.36 1.69
C PHE A 96 13.56 -4.55 0.17
N ASP A 97 14.71 -4.44 -0.50
CA ASP A 97 14.81 -4.61 -1.94
C ASP A 97 14.44 -6.03 -2.38
N GLU A 98 14.84 -7.04 -1.62
CA GLU A 98 14.50 -8.44 -1.94
C GLU A 98 12.99 -8.66 -1.89
N PHE A 99 12.30 -8.05 -0.93
CA PHE A 99 10.85 -8.15 -0.84
C PHE A 99 10.18 -7.43 -2.01
N LEU A 100 10.61 -6.20 -2.32
CA LEU A 100 9.99 -5.40 -3.39
C LEU A 100 10.17 -6.00 -4.77
N PHE A 101 11.30 -6.65 -5.03
CA PHE A 101 11.58 -7.27 -6.33
C PHE A 101 11.24 -8.75 -6.36
N GLY A 102 10.61 -9.27 -5.30
CA GLY A 102 10.14 -10.66 -5.24
C GLY A 102 8.77 -10.83 -5.86
N LYS A 103 8.12 -11.95 -5.55
CA LYS A 103 6.81 -12.32 -6.11
C LYS A 103 5.62 -11.96 -5.23
N GLY A 104 5.85 -11.44 -4.04
CA GLY A 104 4.77 -11.02 -3.16
C GLY A 104 4.18 -9.68 -3.56
N ILE A 105 3.16 -9.27 -2.84
CA ILE A 105 2.58 -7.93 -2.96
C ILE A 105 3.20 -7.09 -1.86
N SER A 106 3.82 -5.97 -2.22
CA SER A 106 4.43 -5.06 -1.24
C SER A 106 3.60 -3.79 -1.15
N ILE A 107 3.31 -3.36 0.08
CA ILE A 107 2.58 -2.13 0.37
C ILE A 107 3.51 -1.27 1.23
N VAL A 108 3.88 -0.09 0.74
CA VAL A 108 4.84 0.79 1.42
C VAL A 108 4.16 2.10 1.78
N GLU A 109 3.88 2.31 3.07
CA GLU A 109 3.35 3.59 3.57
C GLU A 109 4.51 4.57 3.76
N TRP A 110 4.27 5.84 3.46
CA TRP A 110 5.28 6.90 3.48
C TRP A 110 6.37 6.67 2.43
N ALA A 111 6.00 6.08 1.31
CA ALA A 111 6.95 5.70 0.25
C ALA A 111 7.77 6.89 -0.27
N ASN A 112 7.23 8.11 -0.19
CA ASN A 112 7.92 9.32 -0.62
C ASN A 112 9.19 9.63 0.20
N GLN A 113 9.41 8.94 1.33
CA GLN A 113 10.63 9.10 2.12
C GLN A 113 11.79 8.26 1.61
N VAL A 114 11.53 7.28 0.75
CA VAL A 114 12.56 6.36 0.24
C VAL A 114 12.49 6.21 -1.29
N PRO A 115 12.43 7.30 -2.05
CA PRO A 115 12.19 7.21 -3.49
C PRO A 115 13.26 6.42 -4.25
N SER A 116 14.50 6.45 -3.79
CA SER A 116 15.60 5.76 -4.48
C SER A 116 15.54 4.25 -4.34
N LEU A 117 14.77 3.73 -3.37
CA LEU A 117 14.65 2.29 -3.13
C LEU A 117 13.45 1.66 -3.83
N LEU A 118 12.60 2.47 -4.45
CA LEU A 118 11.37 1.99 -5.07
C LEU A 118 11.59 1.58 -6.53
N PRO A 119 10.91 0.53 -7.02
CA PRO A 119 11.02 0.17 -8.43
C PRO A 119 10.33 1.20 -9.31
N ASP A 120 10.74 1.28 -10.58
CA ASP A 120 10.11 2.17 -11.55
C ASP A 120 8.67 1.76 -11.82
N LYS A 121 8.42 0.46 -11.95
CA LYS A 121 7.07 -0.06 -12.14
C LYS A 121 6.42 -0.23 -10.77
N ARG A 122 5.45 0.65 -10.48
CA ARG A 122 4.78 0.66 -9.19
C ARG A 122 3.41 1.30 -9.33
N ILE A 123 2.55 1.01 -8.36
CA ILE A 123 1.28 1.72 -8.19
C ILE A 123 1.52 2.81 -7.15
N TRP A 124 1.18 4.05 -7.49
CA TRP A 124 1.36 5.19 -6.58
C TRP A 124 -0.01 5.72 -6.18
N ILE A 125 -0.29 5.71 -4.89
CA ILE A 125 -1.57 6.15 -4.34
C ILE A 125 -1.32 7.29 -3.36
N ASP A 126 -1.86 8.46 -3.67
CA ASP A 126 -1.76 9.64 -2.82
C ASP A 126 -3.13 9.90 -2.19
N LEU A 127 -3.18 9.89 -0.86
CA LEU A 127 -4.38 10.20 -0.09
C LEU A 127 -4.17 11.53 0.60
N HIS A 128 -4.98 12.52 0.25
CA HIS A 128 -4.83 13.86 0.80
C HIS A 128 -6.19 14.55 0.95
N PHE A 129 -6.20 15.64 1.72
CA PHE A 129 -7.38 16.49 1.85
C PHE A 129 -7.18 17.72 0.94
N ASN A 130 -8.24 18.10 0.22
CA ASN A 130 -8.21 19.33 -0.59
C ASN A 130 -8.55 20.53 0.30
N ASP A 131 -8.63 21.73 -0.32
CA ASP A 131 -8.89 22.98 0.41
C ASP A 131 -10.26 22.99 1.08
N LYS A 132 -11.18 22.17 0.61
CA LYS A 132 -12.53 22.05 1.19
C LYS A 132 -12.62 20.99 2.27
N GLY A 133 -11.49 20.35 2.63
CA GLY A 133 -11.47 19.27 3.60
C GLY A 133 -11.99 17.95 3.08
N GLU A 134 -12.15 17.83 1.77
CA GLU A 134 -12.59 16.59 1.14
C GLU A 134 -11.41 15.65 0.93
N ARG A 135 -11.62 14.34 1.15
CA ARG A 135 -10.57 13.34 0.96
C ARG A 135 -10.48 12.97 -0.51
N ILE A 136 -9.29 13.09 -1.06
CA ILE A 136 -9.01 12.80 -2.47
C ILE A 136 -7.97 11.69 -2.57
N MET A 137 -8.21 10.73 -3.45
CA MET A 137 -7.23 9.70 -3.79
C MET A 137 -6.76 9.95 -5.23
N THR A 138 -5.45 10.02 -5.42
CA THR A 138 -4.84 10.13 -6.74
C THR A 138 -4.12 8.82 -7.04
N LEU A 139 -4.44 8.20 -8.17
CA LEU A 139 -3.88 6.90 -8.58
C LEU A 139 -2.98 7.08 -9.80
N GLN A 140 -1.80 6.45 -9.77
CA GLN A 140 -0.88 6.36 -10.89
C GLN A 140 -0.35 4.93 -10.98
N GLY A 141 -0.14 4.44 -12.20
CA GLY A 141 0.41 3.11 -12.42
C GLY A 141 -0.62 1.99 -12.41
N VAL A 142 -1.89 2.31 -12.30
CA VAL A 142 -2.98 1.33 -12.32
C VAL A 142 -4.21 1.97 -12.94
N SER A 143 -5.00 1.16 -13.65
CA SER A 143 -6.29 1.59 -14.20
C SER A 143 -7.38 0.74 -13.57
N ILE A 144 -8.42 1.39 -13.07
CA ILE A 144 -9.60 0.74 -12.53
C ILE A 144 -10.85 1.33 -13.18
N ASP A 145 -11.87 0.52 -13.33
CA ASP A 145 -13.14 0.95 -13.95
C ASP A 145 -14.10 1.53 -12.92
#